data_10b78f4a80f69c39091dc0fcc39bee0d
#
_entry.id   10b78f4a80f69c39091dc0fcc39bee0d
#
_cell.length_a   1.000
_cell.length_b   1.000
_cell.length_c   1.000
_cell.angle_alpha   90.00
_cell.angle_beta   90.00
_cell.angle_gamma   90.00
#
_symmetry.space_group_name_H-M   'P 1'
#
loop_
_entity.id
_entity.type
_entity.pdbx_description
1 polymer ?
#
loop_
_entity_poly.entity_id
_entity_poly.type
_entity_poly.pdbx_seq_one_letter_code
_entity_poly.pdbx_strand_id
1 'polypeptide(L)'
;KKQIAKHYPSPNYESIIEPFAGSAAYSFFSDNWRNQVILIEKDPKVASIWEWLINEATEQKIKNLPDLKVGEKSSEFLHIIHAATKMAFKYKTITVTPVLARNWEISKRVMAGNLQKIKHWQIICGDYTTAPDIDATWFIDPPYMSEPGMGYGFSSALINYEELAKWS
;
A
#
# COMPACT_ATOMS: atom_id res chain seq x y z
N LYS A 1 0.00 -7.91 6.94
CA LYS A 1 -0.95 -6.82 7.28
C LYS A 1 -2.42 -7.29 7.30
N LYS A 2 -2.98 -7.90 6.26
CA LYS A 2 -4.39 -8.37 6.25
C LYS A 2 -4.77 -9.27 7.44
N GLN A 3 -3.85 -10.10 7.94
CA GLN A 3 -4.10 -10.97 9.09
C GLN A 3 -4.11 -10.20 10.42
N ILE A 4 -3.42 -9.08 10.49
CA ILE A 4 -3.33 -8.23 11.67
C ILE A 4 -4.56 -7.33 11.76
N ALA A 5 -5.01 -6.75 10.66
CA ALA A 5 -6.14 -5.83 10.61
C ALA A 5 -7.41 -6.35 11.32
N LYS A 6 -7.68 -7.65 11.20
CA LYS A 6 -8.85 -8.30 11.86
C LYS A 6 -8.81 -8.31 13.39
N HIS A 7 -7.65 -8.06 14.00
CA HIS A 7 -7.47 -8.04 15.46
C HIS A 7 -7.52 -6.63 16.04
N TYR A 8 -7.58 -5.62 15.17
CA TYR A 8 -7.76 -4.23 15.60
C TYR A 8 -9.24 -3.91 15.82
N PRO A 9 -9.55 -3.02 16.77
CA PRO A 9 -10.93 -2.57 16.97
C PRO A 9 -11.45 -1.83 15.73
N SER A 10 -12.76 -1.71 15.64
CA SER A 10 -13.39 -0.82 14.66
C SER A 10 -12.97 0.63 14.86
N PRO A 11 -12.97 1.47 13.83
CA PRO A 11 -12.65 2.88 13.97
C PRO A 11 -13.57 3.58 14.98
N ASN A 12 -12.98 4.42 15.84
CA ASN A 12 -13.69 5.23 16.83
C ASN A 12 -13.99 6.65 16.33
N TYR A 13 -13.38 7.06 15.22
CA TYR A 13 -13.51 8.38 14.61
C TYR A 13 -13.97 8.26 13.16
N GLU A 14 -14.50 9.35 12.62
CA GLU A 14 -14.88 9.42 11.20
C GLU A 14 -13.68 9.34 10.26
N SER A 15 -12.51 9.72 10.74
CA SER A 15 -11.26 9.67 9.98
C SER A 15 -10.39 8.49 10.40
N ILE A 16 -9.69 7.89 9.43
CA ILE A 16 -8.65 6.88 9.62
C ILE A 16 -7.36 7.40 9.02
N ILE A 17 -6.25 7.27 9.76
CA ILE A 17 -4.92 7.58 9.27
C ILE A 17 -4.06 6.32 9.31
N GLU A 18 -3.50 5.93 8.14
CA GLU A 18 -2.48 4.88 8.02
C GLU A 18 -1.13 5.53 7.67
N PRO A 19 -0.25 5.83 8.66
CA PRO A 19 1.03 6.52 8.40
C PRO A 19 2.11 5.63 7.78
N PHE A 20 1.81 4.36 7.57
CA PHE A 20 2.61 3.37 6.84
C PHE A 20 1.69 2.59 5.91
N ALA A 21 1.09 3.29 4.95
CA ALA A 21 -0.04 2.83 4.17
C ALA A 21 0.17 1.46 3.51
N GLY A 22 1.25 1.30 2.75
CA GLY A 22 1.48 0.06 2.00
C GLY A 22 0.26 -0.32 1.18
N SER A 23 -0.45 -1.39 1.59
CA SER A 23 -1.67 -1.88 0.93
C SER A 23 -2.98 -1.42 1.58
N ALA A 24 -2.94 -0.48 2.52
CA ALA A 24 -4.10 0.04 3.26
C ALA A 24 -4.97 -1.07 3.88
N ALA A 25 -4.32 -2.00 4.57
CA ALA A 25 -4.98 -3.24 4.97
C ALA A 25 -6.07 -3.04 6.02
N TYR A 26 -5.92 -2.07 6.90
CA TYR A 26 -6.93 -1.74 7.92
C TYR A 26 -8.09 -0.97 7.31
N SER A 27 -7.81 -0.01 6.45
CA SER A 27 -8.86 0.76 5.76
C SER A 27 -9.71 -0.08 4.82
N PHE A 28 -9.16 -1.19 4.27
CA PHE A 28 -9.95 -2.15 3.50
C PHE A 28 -10.62 -3.24 4.35
N PHE A 29 -10.34 -3.30 5.65
CA PHE A 29 -10.92 -4.32 6.50
C PHE A 29 -12.39 -3.98 6.83
N SER A 30 -13.30 -4.97 6.66
CA SER A 30 -14.73 -4.75 6.89
C SER A 30 -15.27 -3.56 6.09
N ASP A 31 -15.95 -2.64 6.76
CA ASP A 31 -16.52 -1.41 6.19
C ASP A 31 -15.71 -0.14 6.49
N ASN A 32 -14.50 -0.27 7.02
CA ASN A 32 -13.63 0.86 7.35
C ASN A 32 -13.35 1.78 6.15
N TRP A 33 -13.43 1.23 4.93
CA TRP A 33 -13.28 1.99 3.69
C TRP A 33 -14.28 3.13 3.52
N ARG A 34 -15.39 3.13 4.28
CA ARG A 34 -16.42 4.20 4.26
C ARG A 34 -15.99 5.46 4.99
N ASN A 35 -14.99 5.35 5.89
CA ASN A 35 -14.44 6.48 6.62
C ASN A 35 -13.65 7.42 5.70
N GLN A 36 -13.38 8.63 6.16
CA GLN A 36 -12.39 9.51 5.55
C GLN A 36 -11.00 8.90 5.78
N VAL A 37 -10.37 8.37 4.75
CA VAL A 37 -9.08 7.69 4.88
C VAL A 37 -7.96 8.58 4.35
N ILE A 38 -6.94 8.76 5.19
CA ILE A 38 -5.71 9.46 4.84
C ILE A 38 -4.57 8.45 4.90
N LEU A 39 -4.02 8.14 3.76
CA LEU A 39 -2.85 7.28 3.60
C LEU A 39 -1.59 8.15 3.59
N ILE A 40 -0.54 7.71 4.29
CA ILE A 40 0.78 8.32 4.21
C ILE A 40 1.76 7.24 3.80
N GLU A 41 2.51 7.52 2.75
CA GLU A 41 3.44 6.56 2.17
C GLU A 41 4.76 7.24 1.81
N LYS A 42 5.84 6.72 2.38
CA LYS A 42 7.19 7.28 2.18
C LYS A 42 7.80 6.88 0.85
N ASP A 43 7.44 5.71 0.31
CA ASP A 43 7.90 5.28 -1.01
C ASP A 43 7.12 6.04 -2.10
N PRO A 44 7.76 6.95 -2.85
CA PRO A 44 7.09 7.75 -3.86
C PRO A 44 6.48 6.91 -4.99
N LYS A 45 6.99 5.70 -5.24
CA LYS A 45 6.41 4.79 -6.24
C LYS A 45 5.10 4.20 -5.75
N VAL A 46 5.03 3.81 -4.48
CA VAL A 46 3.78 3.32 -3.88
C VAL A 46 2.78 4.45 -3.74
N ALA A 47 3.23 5.63 -3.29
CA ALA A 47 2.39 6.82 -3.19
C ALA A 47 1.80 7.22 -4.56
N SER A 48 2.60 7.21 -5.64
CA SER A 48 2.11 7.54 -6.99
C SER A 48 1.09 6.54 -7.53
N ILE A 49 1.17 5.26 -7.11
CA ILE A 49 0.14 4.26 -7.46
C ILE A 49 -1.19 4.60 -6.76
N TRP A 50 -1.14 4.95 -5.47
CA TRP A 50 -2.33 5.39 -4.74
C TRP A 50 -2.92 6.66 -5.33
N GLU A 51 -2.07 7.66 -5.63
CA GLU A 51 -2.48 8.91 -6.28
C GLU A 51 -3.23 8.64 -7.58
N TRP A 52 -2.65 7.81 -8.46
CA TRP A 52 -3.29 7.42 -9.71
C TRP A 52 -4.61 6.67 -9.50
N LEU A 53 -4.65 5.71 -8.56
CA LEU A 53 -5.87 4.95 -8.27
C LEU A 53 -7.00 5.84 -7.75
N ILE A 54 -6.68 6.77 -6.84
CA ILE A 54 -7.66 7.66 -6.22
C ILE A 54 -8.19 8.68 -7.23
N ASN A 55 -7.30 9.35 -7.98
CA ASN A 55 -7.66 10.54 -8.75
C ASN A 55 -7.93 10.26 -10.23
N GLU A 56 -7.19 9.36 -10.87
CA GLU A 56 -7.17 9.24 -12.32
C GLU A 56 -7.70 7.92 -12.87
N ALA A 57 -7.56 6.83 -12.12
CA ALA A 57 -7.93 5.51 -12.60
C ALA A 57 -9.43 5.37 -12.83
N THR A 58 -9.78 4.64 -13.87
CA THR A 58 -11.11 4.10 -14.11
C THR A 58 -11.00 2.58 -14.20
N GLU A 59 -12.11 1.86 -14.03
CA GLU A 59 -12.09 0.40 -14.20
C GLU A 59 -11.53 0.00 -15.57
N GLN A 60 -11.86 0.75 -16.62
CA GLN A 60 -11.37 0.47 -17.96
C GLN A 60 -9.86 0.71 -18.09
N LYS A 61 -9.34 1.80 -17.50
CA LYS A 61 -7.89 2.06 -17.48
C LYS A 61 -7.15 0.93 -16.76
N ILE A 62 -7.68 0.43 -15.63
CA ILE A 62 -7.07 -0.68 -14.88
C ILE A 62 -7.10 -1.97 -15.72
N LYS A 63 -8.22 -2.30 -16.36
CA LYS A 63 -8.35 -3.49 -17.21
C LYS A 63 -7.40 -3.45 -18.41
N ASN A 64 -7.12 -2.26 -18.92
CA ASN A 64 -6.22 -2.04 -20.08
C ASN A 64 -4.73 -1.95 -19.69
N LEU A 65 -4.37 -2.08 -18.40
CA LEU A 65 -2.96 -2.15 -18.02
C LEU A 65 -2.29 -3.36 -18.70
N PRO A 66 -1.02 -3.22 -19.14
CA PRO A 66 -0.32 -4.28 -19.84
C PRO A 66 -0.27 -5.59 -19.07
N ASP A 67 -0.33 -6.71 -19.76
CA ASP A 67 -0.15 -8.03 -19.18
C ASP A 67 1.34 -8.31 -18.96
N LEU A 68 1.65 -9.04 -17.88
CA LEU A 68 3.01 -9.53 -17.65
C LEU A 68 3.22 -10.82 -18.44
N LYS A 69 4.19 -10.81 -19.36
CA LYS A 69 4.52 -11.96 -20.20
C LYS A 69 5.54 -12.87 -19.52
N VAL A 70 5.18 -14.14 -19.35
CA VAL A 70 6.04 -15.15 -18.73
C VAL A 70 7.37 -15.27 -19.48
N GLY A 71 8.48 -15.28 -18.71
CA GLY A 71 9.84 -15.36 -19.24
C GLY A 71 10.48 -13.99 -19.56
N GLU A 72 9.71 -12.92 -19.70
CA GLU A 72 10.27 -11.58 -19.89
C GLU A 72 10.71 -10.94 -18.56
N LYS A 73 11.69 -10.04 -18.65
CA LYS A 73 12.08 -9.19 -17.51
C LYS A 73 11.15 -7.99 -17.44
N SER A 74 10.65 -7.70 -16.24
CA SER A 74 9.81 -6.53 -16.00
C SER A 74 10.24 -5.80 -14.74
N SER A 75 10.15 -4.47 -14.78
CA SER A 75 10.21 -3.59 -13.62
C SER A 75 8.87 -2.92 -13.34
N GLU A 76 7.95 -3.04 -14.28
CA GLU A 76 6.62 -2.41 -14.21
C GLU A 76 5.72 -3.17 -13.24
N PHE A 77 4.86 -2.43 -12.56
CA PHE A 77 3.81 -2.96 -11.67
C PHE A 77 4.31 -3.87 -10.51
N LEU A 78 5.62 -4.04 -10.34
CA LEU A 78 6.18 -4.93 -9.32
C LEU A 78 5.81 -4.49 -7.89
N HIS A 79 5.58 -3.21 -7.68
CA HIS A 79 5.17 -2.68 -6.37
C HIS A 79 3.73 -3.06 -5.98
N ILE A 80 2.90 -3.40 -6.96
CA ILE A 80 1.52 -3.84 -6.72
C ILE A 80 1.48 -5.33 -6.35
N ILE A 81 2.46 -6.11 -6.82
CA ILE A 81 2.52 -7.55 -6.57
C ILE A 81 3.39 -7.81 -5.35
N HIS A 82 2.80 -8.07 -4.21
CA HIS A 82 3.45 -8.15 -2.90
C HIS A 82 4.74 -9.01 -2.87
N ALA A 83 4.74 -10.16 -3.51
CA ALA A 83 5.91 -11.04 -3.57
C ALA A 83 7.04 -10.47 -4.44
N ALA A 84 6.71 -9.70 -5.46
CA ALA A 84 7.64 -9.09 -6.38
C ALA A 84 8.25 -7.79 -5.83
N THR A 85 7.58 -7.11 -4.91
CA THR A 85 8.06 -5.84 -4.33
C THR A 85 9.45 -5.97 -3.73
N LYS A 86 9.69 -7.02 -2.91
CA LYS A 86 11.01 -7.28 -2.32
C LYS A 86 12.08 -7.54 -3.37
N MET A 87 11.74 -8.30 -4.40
CA MET A 87 12.65 -8.61 -5.50
C MET A 87 12.92 -7.37 -6.35
N ALA A 88 11.92 -6.52 -6.57
CA ALA A 88 12.07 -5.27 -7.31
C ALA A 88 13.04 -4.31 -6.62
N PHE A 89 12.97 -4.17 -5.31
CA PHE A 89 13.92 -3.34 -4.55
C PHE A 89 15.36 -3.87 -4.64
N LYS A 90 15.53 -5.18 -4.55
CA LYS A 90 16.86 -5.81 -4.59
C LYS A 90 17.48 -5.82 -6.00
N TYR A 91 16.67 -6.14 -7.02
CA TYR A 91 17.17 -6.43 -8.37
C TYR A 91 16.72 -5.43 -9.44
N LYS A 92 15.89 -4.46 -9.10
CA LYS A 92 15.24 -3.48 -10.00
C LYS A 92 14.39 -4.08 -11.12
N THR A 93 14.61 -5.34 -11.45
CA THR A 93 13.80 -6.11 -12.44
C THR A 93 13.62 -7.52 -11.93
N ILE A 94 12.59 -8.18 -12.40
CA ILE A 94 12.30 -9.58 -12.11
C ILE A 94 11.88 -10.30 -13.39
N THR A 95 12.27 -11.56 -13.53
CA THR A 95 11.74 -12.43 -14.58
C THR A 95 10.33 -12.86 -14.20
N VAL A 96 9.39 -12.60 -15.08
CA VAL A 96 7.98 -12.93 -14.87
C VAL A 96 7.79 -14.44 -14.88
N THR A 97 7.32 -14.98 -13.77
CA THR A 97 6.90 -16.38 -13.64
C THR A 97 5.39 -16.52 -13.92
N PRO A 98 4.89 -17.73 -14.21
CA PRO A 98 3.45 -17.94 -14.33
C PRO A 98 2.64 -17.49 -13.10
N VAL A 99 3.22 -17.65 -11.91
CA VAL A 99 2.60 -17.20 -10.65
C VAL A 99 2.50 -15.67 -10.60
N LEU A 100 3.56 -14.96 -11.01
CA LEU A 100 3.54 -13.49 -11.04
C LEU A 100 2.54 -12.95 -12.06
N ALA A 101 2.51 -13.53 -13.26
CA ALA A 101 1.53 -13.14 -14.28
C ALA A 101 0.09 -13.34 -13.77
N ARG A 102 -0.20 -14.50 -13.16
CA ARG A 102 -1.51 -14.76 -12.54
C ARG A 102 -1.84 -13.78 -11.42
N ASN A 103 -0.87 -13.49 -10.54
CA ASN A 103 -1.07 -12.54 -9.43
C ASN A 103 -1.35 -11.13 -9.95
N TRP A 104 -0.72 -10.74 -11.05
CA TRP A 104 -0.98 -9.47 -11.70
C TRP A 104 -2.44 -9.37 -12.19
N GLU A 105 -2.92 -10.40 -12.87
CA GLU A 105 -4.32 -10.46 -13.31
C GLU A 105 -5.32 -10.40 -12.14
N ILE A 106 -5.00 -11.07 -11.04
CA ILE A 106 -5.81 -10.97 -9.81
C ILE A 106 -5.77 -9.54 -9.27
N SER A 107 -4.59 -8.92 -9.25
CA SER A 107 -4.42 -7.54 -8.77
C SER A 107 -5.22 -6.53 -9.60
N LYS A 108 -5.20 -6.63 -10.93
CA LYS A 108 -6.01 -5.79 -11.81
C LYS A 108 -7.51 -5.90 -11.47
N ARG A 109 -8.02 -7.13 -11.31
CA ARG A 109 -9.43 -7.35 -10.93
C ARG A 109 -9.77 -6.79 -9.57
N VAL A 110 -8.89 -6.99 -8.57
CA VAL A 110 -9.10 -6.48 -7.20
C VAL A 110 -9.10 -4.95 -7.19
N MET A 111 -8.16 -4.31 -7.89
CA MET A 111 -8.11 -2.85 -8.00
C MET A 111 -9.38 -2.31 -8.67
N ALA A 112 -9.77 -2.86 -9.81
CA ALA A 112 -10.97 -2.44 -10.52
C ALA A 112 -12.23 -2.61 -9.66
N GLY A 113 -12.39 -3.76 -9.00
CA GLY A 113 -13.57 -4.04 -8.17
C GLY A 113 -13.68 -3.21 -6.88
N ASN A 114 -12.57 -2.63 -6.40
CA ASN A 114 -12.57 -1.79 -5.21
C ASN A 114 -12.40 -0.30 -5.51
N LEU A 115 -12.27 0.09 -6.77
CA LEU A 115 -11.91 1.44 -7.16
C LEU A 115 -12.87 2.50 -6.58
N GLN A 116 -14.17 2.26 -6.62
CA GLN A 116 -15.17 3.21 -6.12
C GLN A 116 -15.09 3.42 -4.60
N LYS A 117 -14.57 2.43 -3.87
CA LYS A 117 -14.42 2.51 -2.41
C LYS A 117 -13.37 3.52 -1.97
N ILE A 118 -12.41 3.82 -2.84
CA ILE A 118 -11.23 4.64 -2.49
C ILE A 118 -11.25 6.04 -3.10
N LYS A 119 -12.26 6.39 -3.91
CA LYS A 119 -12.31 7.68 -4.62
C LYS A 119 -12.39 8.91 -3.71
N HIS A 120 -12.81 8.72 -2.47
CA HIS A 120 -12.86 9.78 -1.46
C HIS A 120 -11.68 9.77 -0.48
N TRP A 121 -10.71 8.84 -0.67
CA TRP A 121 -9.52 8.75 0.14
C TRP A 121 -8.50 9.82 -0.25
N GLN A 122 -7.55 10.06 0.62
CA GLN A 122 -6.41 10.95 0.39
C GLN A 122 -5.10 10.18 0.52
N ILE A 123 -4.09 10.61 -0.23
CA ILE A 123 -2.72 10.10 -0.14
C ILE A 123 -1.75 11.25 0.04
N ILE A 124 -0.83 11.12 0.99
CA ILE A 124 0.27 12.03 1.23
C ILE A 124 1.57 11.24 0.96
N CYS A 125 2.37 11.71 0.00
CA CYS A 125 3.70 11.17 -0.22
C CYS A 125 4.65 11.83 0.79
N GLY A 126 5.01 11.10 1.84
CA GLY A 126 5.84 11.64 2.92
C GLY A 126 6.12 10.66 4.03
N ASP A 127 6.84 11.14 5.03
CA ASP A 127 7.10 10.42 6.26
C ASP A 127 5.86 10.46 7.17
N TYR A 128 5.75 9.54 8.15
CA TYR A 128 4.66 9.51 9.11
C TYR A 128 4.46 10.84 9.85
N THR A 129 5.51 11.63 10.00
CA THR A 129 5.46 12.97 10.62
C THR A 129 4.71 14.01 9.81
N THR A 130 4.40 13.73 8.55
CA THR A 130 3.58 14.61 7.70
C THR A 130 2.08 14.41 7.90
N ALA A 131 1.70 13.51 8.81
CA ALA A 131 0.31 13.27 9.13
C ALA A 131 -0.37 14.54 9.68
N PRO A 132 -1.62 14.82 9.27
CA PRO A 132 -2.35 15.96 9.82
C PRO A 132 -2.69 15.71 11.29
N ASP A 133 -2.64 16.77 12.09
CA ASP A 133 -3.04 16.77 13.50
C ASP A 133 -4.56 16.92 13.60
N ILE A 134 -5.26 15.79 13.50
CA ILE A 134 -6.73 15.71 13.58
C ILE A 134 -7.16 14.52 14.43
N ASP A 135 -8.38 14.59 14.95
CA ASP A 135 -9.03 13.44 15.58
C ASP A 135 -9.26 12.33 14.57
N ALA A 136 -8.57 11.22 14.74
CA ALA A 136 -8.63 10.08 13.84
C ALA A 136 -8.35 8.75 14.55
N THR A 137 -8.80 7.66 13.94
CA THR A 137 -8.33 6.32 14.29
C THR A 137 -7.01 6.07 13.57
N TRP A 138 -5.96 5.86 14.32
CA TRP A 138 -4.62 5.64 13.78
C TRP A 138 -4.30 4.14 13.68
N PHE A 139 -3.92 3.70 12.48
CA PHE A 139 -3.40 2.35 12.27
C PHE A 139 -1.90 2.40 11.96
N ILE A 140 -1.08 2.24 13.00
CA ILE A 140 0.38 2.36 12.94
C ILE A 140 0.99 0.97 12.78
N ASP A 141 1.39 0.61 11.55
CA ASP A 141 1.98 -0.68 11.20
C ASP A 141 3.29 -0.47 10.41
N PRO A 142 4.37 -0.02 11.08
CA PRO A 142 5.65 0.25 10.45
C PRO A 142 6.30 -1.04 9.93
N PRO A 143 7.30 -0.98 9.02
CA PRO A 143 8.11 -2.12 8.64
C PRO A 143 8.73 -2.79 9.86
N TYR A 144 8.63 -4.12 9.95
CA TYR A 144 9.16 -4.87 11.10
C TYR A 144 10.69 -4.83 11.14
N MET A 145 11.28 -4.84 12.36
CA MET A 145 12.72 -4.93 12.58
C MET A 145 13.35 -6.27 12.17
N SER A 146 12.53 -7.27 11.81
CA SER A 146 12.94 -8.59 11.34
C SER A 146 13.25 -8.61 9.84
N GLU A 147 13.90 -9.68 9.36
CA GLU A 147 14.25 -9.88 7.93
C GLU A 147 13.16 -9.49 6.92
N PRO A 148 11.87 -9.80 7.13
CA PRO A 148 10.83 -9.33 6.21
C PRO A 148 10.76 -7.81 6.06
N GLY A 149 11.02 -7.04 7.13
CA GLY A 149 11.01 -5.58 7.10
C GLY A 149 12.25 -4.96 6.44
N MET A 150 13.41 -5.64 6.51
CA MET A 150 14.65 -5.16 5.91
C MET A 150 14.71 -5.29 4.38
N GLY A 151 13.78 -6.01 3.80
CA GLY A 151 13.70 -6.21 2.34
C GLY A 151 12.99 -5.10 1.56
N TYR A 152 12.46 -4.09 2.23
CA TYR A 152 11.82 -2.93 1.59
C TYR A 152 12.85 -1.83 1.29
N GLY A 153 12.64 -1.04 0.23
CA GLY A 153 13.50 0.09 -0.13
C GLY A 153 13.52 1.19 0.94
N PHE A 154 12.41 1.35 1.65
CA PHE A 154 12.28 2.13 2.89
C PHE A 154 12.13 1.14 4.04
N SER A 155 13.23 0.49 4.40
CA SER A 155 13.26 -0.58 5.39
C SER A 155 13.17 -0.08 6.82
N SER A 156 12.96 -1.01 7.74
CA SER A 156 12.99 -0.77 9.18
C SER A 156 14.28 -0.07 9.66
N ALA A 157 15.40 -0.23 8.96
CA ALA A 157 16.66 0.44 9.27
C ALA A 157 16.61 1.98 9.14
N LEU A 158 15.60 2.52 8.44
CA LEU A 158 15.40 3.96 8.26
C LEU A 158 14.36 4.55 9.21
N ILE A 159 13.82 3.76 10.13
CA ILE A 159 12.83 4.20 11.12
C ILE A 159 13.49 4.28 12.48
N ASN A 160 13.43 5.45 13.08
CA ASN A 160 13.74 5.61 14.51
C ASN A 160 12.50 5.25 15.32
N TYR A 161 12.48 4.02 15.86
CA TYR A 161 11.32 3.51 16.62
C TYR A 161 11.11 4.23 17.96
N GLU A 162 12.16 4.82 18.54
CA GLU A 162 12.04 5.62 19.77
C GLU A 162 11.32 6.95 19.47
N GLU A 163 11.65 7.58 18.35
CA GLU A 163 10.95 8.78 17.87
C GLU A 163 9.51 8.46 17.47
N LEU A 164 9.29 7.36 16.76
CA LEU A 164 7.96 6.91 16.39
C LEU A 164 7.08 6.68 17.63
N ALA A 165 7.63 6.03 18.67
CA ALA A 165 6.91 5.78 19.92
C ALA A 165 6.60 7.05 20.72
N LYS A 166 7.38 8.12 20.55
CA LYS A 166 7.09 9.43 21.18
C LYS A 166 6.07 10.23 20.39
N TRP A 167 6.04 9.99 19.07
CA TRP A 167 5.12 10.67 18.17
C TRP A 167 3.72 10.05 18.21
N SER A 168 3.59 8.73 18.40
CA SER A 168 2.32 7.99 18.46
C SER A 168 1.64 8.13 19.82
#